data_4607b90b14267d1bb5f24a996d6a6040
#
_entry.id   4607b90b14267d1bb5f24a996d6a6040
#
_cell.length_a   1.000
_cell.length_b   1.000
_cell.length_c   1.000
_cell.angle_alpha   90.00
_cell.angle_beta   90.00
_cell.angle_gamma   90.00
#
_symmetry.space_group_name_H-M   'P 1'
#
loop_
_entity.id
_entity.type
_entity.pdbx_description
1 polymer ?
#
loop_
_entity_poly.entity_id
_entity_poly.type
_entity_poly.pdbx_seq_one_letter_code
_entity_poly.pdbx_strand_id
1 'polypeptide(L)'
;WMDLMVATDWGPIRLWQNQGGSWKETTVEAGLEELRGRWRGLSAGDVDGDGDMDILATNIGRNDDTDGNRALPHGLLTGSLEGVPHPILIELYEQGGRVYPLRTRNALFNGVPGLAERYPSYESFARVDKDALIQALPMKNRQILRVHTLDTGLLINDGEGHFMFRPLPPPAQLAPYLGALIQDV
;
A
#
# COMPACT_ATOMS: atom_id res chain seq x y z
N TRP A 1 -9.70 27.80 2.39
CA TRP A 1 -10.33 26.56 2.89
C TRP A 1 -9.24 25.53 3.12
N MET A 2 -9.47 24.63 4.06
CA MET A 2 -8.52 23.54 4.38
C MET A 2 -8.80 22.34 3.47
N ASP A 3 -7.78 21.80 2.80
CA ASP A 3 -7.86 20.60 1.99
C ASP A 3 -7.66 19.35 2.85
N LEU A 4 -7.98 18.18 2.33
CA LEU A 4 -7.83 16.90 3.00
C LEU A 4 -6.88 16.00 2.23
N MET A 5 -5.82 15.55 2.89
CA MET A 5 -4.91 14.54 2.35
C MET A 5 -4.98 13.26 3.18
N VAL A 6 -5.07 12.10 2.53
CA VAL A 6 -5.29 10.81 3.17
C VAL A 6 -4.23 9.80 2.76
N ALA A 7 -3.52 9.26 3.75
CA ALA A 7 -2.65 8.11 3.58
C ALA A 7 -3.48 6.84 3.34
N THR A 8 -3.16 6.08 2.32
CA THR A 8 -3.83 4.80 2.04
C THR A 8 -2.85 3.64 2.07
N ASP A 9 -3.29 2.50 2.59
CA ASP A 9 -2.54 1.24 2.47
C ASP A 9 -2.88 0.59 1.11
N TRP A 10 -1.86 0.14 0.38
CA TRP A 10 -1.97 -0.46 -0.96
C TRP A 10 -2.53 0.49 -2.04
N GLY A 11 -2.30 1.77 -1.90
CA GLY A 11 -2.81 2.78 -2.83
C GLY A 11 -1.99 4.07 -2.85
N PRO A 12 -2.46 5.09 -3.61
CA PRO A 12 -1.86 6.41 -3.62
C PRO A 12 -2.19 7.19 -2.36
N ILE A 13 -1.42 8.23 -2.08
CA ILE A 13 -1.88 9.30 -1.18
C ILE A 13 -2.96 10.06 -1.92
N ARG A 14 -4.13 10.24 -1.29
CA ARG A 14 -5.27 10.91 -1.92
C ARG A 14 -5.40 12.34 -1.44
N LEU A 15 -5.71 13.23 -2.36
CA LEU A 15 -5.94 14.65 -2.11
C LEU A 15 -7.36 15.04 -2.50
N TRP A 16 -8.06 15.70 -1.59
CA TRP A 16 -9.36 16.34 -1.82
C TRP A 16 -9.28 17.82 -1.54
N GLN A 17 -9.58 18.60 -2.54
CA GLN A 17 -9.70 20.04 -2.44
C GLN A 17 -11.06 20.46 -1.90
N ASN A 18 -11.06 21.34 -0.91
CA ASN A 18 -12.26 21.91 -0.33
C ASN A 18 -12.76 23.12 -1.16
N GLN A 19 -13.93 22.98 -1.74
CA GLN A 19 -14.55 24.02 -2.58
C GLN A 19 -15.65 24.81 -1.82
N GLY A 20 -15.49 24.99 -0.49
CA GLY A 20 -16.44 25.80 0.29
C GLY A 20 -17.75 25.08 0.62
N GLY A 21 -17.70 23.79 0.90
CA GLY A 21 -18.84 22.95 1.26
C GLY A 21 -18.99 21.69 0.41
N SER A 22 -18.18 21.55 -0.63
CA SER A 22 -18.03 20.32 -1.41
C SER A 22 -16.56 19.93 -1.52
N TRP A 23 -16.31 18.67 -1.78
CA TRP A 23 -14.97 18.11 -1.95
C TRP A 23 -14.76 17.63 -3.39
N LYS A 24 -13.65 18.06 -4.01
CA LYS A 24 -13.22 17.55 -5.31
C LYS A 24 -11.95 16.72 -5.10
N GLU A 25 -11.94 15.46 -5.52
CA GLU A 25 -10.71 14.68 -5.55
C GLU A 25 -9.79 15.21 -6.66
N THR A 26 -8.55 15.55 -6.29
CA THR A 26 -7.52 16.10 -7.18
C THR A 26 -6.22 15.29 -7.14
N THR A 27 -6.30 14.01 -6.74
CA THR A 27 -5.16 13.10 -6.65
C THR A 27 -4.38 12.98 -7.95
N VAL A 28 -5.09 12.89 -9.09
CA VAL A 28 -4.49 12.78 -10.43
C VAL A 28 -3.82 14.10 -10.83
N GLU A 29 -4.54 15.21 -10.68
CA GLU A 29 -4.05 16.55 -10.99
C GLU A 29 -2.82 16.90 -10.16
N ALA A 30 -2.75 16.42 -8.92
CA ALA A 30 -1.62 16.62 -8.02
C ALA A 30 -0.40 15.71 -8.31
N GLY A 31 -0.49 14.82 -9.32
CA GLY A 31 0.60 13.89 -9.68
C GLY A 31 0.79 12.72 -8.71
N LEU A 32 -0.19 12.42 -7.85
CA LEU A 32 -0.07 11.43 -6.78
C LEU A 32 -0.61 10.03 -7.16
N GLU A 33 -1.34 9.87 -8.27
CA GLU A 33 -2.04 8.62 -8.60
C GLU A 33 -1.10 7.41 -8.69
N GLU A 34 0.07 7.59 -9.29
CA GLU A 34 1.06 6.52 -9.46
C GLU A 34 1.97 6.33 -8.23
N LEU A 35 1.90 7.22 -7.25
CA LEU A 35 2.66 7.10 -6.01
C LEU A 35 1.97 6.14 -5.03
N ARG A 36 1.93 4.88 -5.40
CA ARG A 36 1.26 3.82 -4.63
C ARG A 36 2.21 3.22 -3.61
N GLY A 37 1.80 3.24 -2.36
CA GLY A 37 2.59 2.76 -1.23
C GLY A 37 1.74 2.04 -0.18
N ARG A 38 2.39 1.75 0.92
CA ARG A 38 1.76 1.31 2.17
C ARG A 38 1.83 2.45 3.19
N TRP A 39 1.19 3.54 2.86
CA TRP A 39 1.26 4.80 3.59
C TRP A 39 0.63 4.69 4.98
N ARG A 40 1.28 5.27 5.99
CA ARG A 40 0.89 5.14 7.41
C ARG A 40 0.52 6.46 8.05
N GLY A 41 1.25 7.52 7.73
CA GLY A 41 1.03 8.82 8.32
C GLY A 41 1.48 9.95 7.40
N LEU A 42 0.88 11.11 7.61
CA LEU A 42 1.20 12.34 6.88
C LEU A 42 1.41 13.47 7.89
N SER A 43 2.37 14.33 7.63
CA SER A 43 2.59 15.57 8.39
C SER A 43 2.88 16.70 7.41
N ALA A 44 2.18 17.82 7.53
CA ALA A 44 2.37 19.00 6.69
C ALA A 44 3.33 19.99 7.34
N GLY A 45 4.14 20.69 6.52
CA GLY A 45 5.03 21.76 6.91
C GLY A 45 5.80 22.25 5.71
N ASP A 46 6.22 23.51 5.72
CA ASP A 46 7.10 24.10 4.73
C ASP A 46 8.54 23.62 5.00
N VAL A 47 9.07 22.72 4.18
CA VAL A 47 10.37 22.05 4.43
C VAL A 47 11.52 22.73 3.71
N ASP A 48 11.25 23.41 2.59
CA ASP A 48 12.27 24.07 1.79
C ASP A 48 12.24 25.61 1.90
N GLY A 49 11.26 26.17 2.61
CA GLY A 49 11.19 27.60 2.94
C GLY A 49 10.62 28.47 1.83
N ASP A 50 9.85 27.88 0.91
CA ASP A 50 9.24 28.59 -0.22
C ASP A 50 7.86 29.18 0.11
N GLY A 51 7.29 28.83 1.27
CA GLY A 51 5.99 29.30 1.77
C GLY A 51 4.83 28.38 1.45
N ASP A 52 5.04 27.32 0.70
CA ASP A 52 4.03 26.33 0.38
C ASP A 52 4.12 25.11 1.31
N MET A 53 3.01 24.42 1.50
CA MET A 53 2.97 23.27 2.42
C MET A 53 3.40 22.00 1.74
N ASP A 54 4.51 21.45 2.21
CA ASP A 54 5.00 20.11 1.86
C ASP A 54 4.41 19.04 2.78
N ILE A 55 4.58 17.78 2.40
CA ILE A 55 4.07 16.66 3.17
C ILE A 55 5.17 15.63 3.42
N LEU A 56 5.44 15.33 4.67
CA LEU A 56 6.18 14.15 5.05
C LEU A 56 5.22 12.96 5.07
N ALA A 57 5.47 11.98 4.19
CA ALA A 57 4.67 10.77 4.05
C ALA A 57 5.44 9.56 4.58
N THR A 58 4.92 8.90 5.62
CA THR A 58 5.55 7.71 6.19
C THR A 58 5.03 6.44 5.55
N ASN A 59 5.94 5.47 5.37
CA ASN A 59 5.69 4.18 4.74
C ASN A 59 6.29 3.06 5.59
N ILE A 60 6.16 1.80 5.17
CA ILE A 60 6.70 0.65 5.91
C ILE A 60 8.23 0.51 5.81
N GLY A 61 8.87 1.25 4.91
CA GLY A 61 10.32 1.17 4.72
C GLY A 61 10.75 -0.10 3.97
N ARG A 62 12.07 -0.31 3.92
CA ARG A 62 12.67 -1.42 3.18
C ARG A 62 13.07 -2.61 4.04
N ASN A 63 12.81 -2.59 5.33
CA ASN A 63 13.15 -3.65 6.28
C ASN A 63 11.89 -4.27 6.88
N ASP A 64 11.07 -4.87 6.04
CA ASP A 64 9.95 -5.68 6.49
C ASP A 64 10.32 -7.17 6.54
N ASP A 65 9.46 -7.99 7.16
CA ASP A 65 9.67 -9.43 7.38
C ASP A 65 9.68 -10.27 6.09
N THR A 66 9.60 -9.65 4.92
CA THR A 66 9.68 -10.35 3.64
C THR A 66 11.13 -10.57 3.25
N ASP A 67 11.81 -11.53 3.91
CA ASP A 67 13.13 -12.08 3.58
C ASP A 67 14.04 -11.21 2.70
N GLY A 68 15.18 -10.78 3.21
CA GLY A 68 16.22 -9.91 2.66
C GLY A 68 16.58 -9.99 1.17
N ASN A 69 15.78 -10.64 0.35
CA ASN A 69 15.91 -10.70 -1.12
C ASN A 69 14.70 -10.04 -1.77
N ARG A 70 14.67 -8.71 -1.73
CA ARG A 70 13.51 -7.89 -1.96
C ARG A 70 13.20 -7.62 -3.41
N ALA A 71 12.31 -8.40 -3.88
CA ALA A 71 11.25 -7.85 -4.69
C ALA A 71 10.23 -7.20 -3.74
N LEU A 72 9.80 -5.99 -4.00
CA LEU A 72 8.66 -5.32 -3.36
C LEU A 72 7.52 -6.31 -3.15
N PRO A 73 6.76 -6.24 -2.03
CA PRO A 73 5.55 -7.04 -1.92
C PRO A 73 4.75 -6.84 -3.20
N HIS A 74 4.57 -7.93 -3.94
CA HIS A 74 4.11 -7.87 -5.34
C HIS A 74 2.71 -7.34 -5.46
N GLY A 75 1.89 -7.48 -4.42
CA GLY A 75 0.56 -6.94 -4.44
C GLY A 75 -0.34 -7.50 -3.35
N LEU A 76 -1.53 -6.95 -3.33
CA LEU A 76 -2.64 -7.43 -2.53
C LEU A 76 -3.72 -7.94 -3.47
N LEU A 77 -3.96 -9.25 -3.48
CA LEU A 77 -5.11 -9.85 -4.14
C LEU A 77 -6.34 -9.60 -3.27
N THR A 78 -7.34 -8.93 -3.83
CA THR A 78 -8.61 -8.67 -3.15
C THR A 78 -9.81 -9.04 -4.01
N GLY A 79 -10.93 -9.32 -3.37
CA GLY A 79 -12.19 -9.65 -3.99
C GLY A 79 -13.20 -10.14 -2.96
N SER A 80 -14.44 -10.41 -3.38
CA SER A 80 -15.50 -10.93 -2.52
C SER A 80 -15.78 -12.40 -2.81
N LEU A 81 -16.02 -13.19 -1.76
CA LEU A 81 -16.51 -14.56 -1.86
C LEU A 81 -17.96 -14.64 -1.40
N GLU A 82 -18.73 -15.48 -2.04
CA GLU A 82 -20.11 -15.75 -1.65
C GLU A 82 -20.15 -16.35 -0.24
N GLY A 83 -21.05 -15.85 0.61
CA GLY A 83 -21.17 -16.27 2.00
C GLY A 83 -20.12 -15.66 2.96
N VAL A 84 -19.18 -14.85 2.48
CA VAL A 84 -18.20 -14.13 3.30
C VAL A 84 -18.54 -12.64 3.34
N PRO A 85 -18.84 -12.07 4.53
CA PRO A 85 -19.39 -10.71 4.64
C PRO A 85 -18.35 -9.58 4.42
N HIS A 86 -17.08 -9.91 4.30
CA HIS A 86 -15.98 -8.95 4.10
C HIS A 86 -15.13 -9.34 2.88
N PRO A 87 -14.41 -8.39 2.27
CA PRO A 87 -13.47 -8.70 1.20
C PRO A 87 -12.37 -9.64 1.67
N ILE A 88 -11.97 -10.54 0.80
CA ILE A 88 -10.77 -11.36 0.99
C ILE A 88 -9.55 -10.50 0.64
N LEU A 89 -8.53 -10.53 1.49
CA LEU A 89 -7.27 -9.80 1.33
C LEU A 89 -6.11 -10.78 1.46
N ILE A 90 -5.36 -10.99 0.38
CA ILE A 90 -4.23 -11.92 0.34
C ILE A 90 -3.00 -11.18 -0.18
N GLU A 91 -2.06 -10.93 0.71
CA GLU A 91 -0.76 -10.37 0.35
C GLU A 91 0.03 -11.39 -0.48
N LEU A 92 0.70 -10.89 -1.51
CA LEU A 92 1.44 -11.68 -2.49
C LEU A 92 2.92 -11.26 -2.47
N TYR A 93 3.83 -12.20 -2.71
CA TYR A 93 5.25 -11.94 -2.93
C TYR A 93 5.76 -12.69 -4.16
N GLU A 94 6.87 -12.24 -4.74
CA GLU A 94 7.51 -12.95 -5.85
C GLU A 94 8.76 -13.69 -5.40
N GLN A 95 8.91 -14.89 -5.92
CA GLN A 95 10.11 -15.68 -5.77
C GLN A 95 10.36 -16.49 -7.04
N GLY A 96 11.55 -16.33 -7.63
CA GLY A 96 11.94 -17.09 -8.81
C GLY A 96 11.05 -16.90 -10.04
N GLY A 97 10.49 -15.68 -10.23
CA GLY A 97 9.59 -15.35 -11.34
C GLY A 97 8.15 -15.83 -11.14
N ARG A 98 7.81 -16.36 -9.97
CA ARG A 98 6.46 -16.76 -9.62
C ARG A 98 5.95 -15.97 -8.41
N VAL A 99 4.64 -15.78 -8.35
CA VAL A 99 3.97 -15.01 -7.31
C VAL A 99 3.22 -15.95 -6.39
N TYR A 100 3.49 -15.84 -5.08
CA TYR A 100 2.95 -16.71 -4.03
C TYR A 100 2.19 -15.89 -2.98
N PRO A 101 1.24 -16.51 -2.24
CA PRO A 101 0.65 -15.88 -1.06
C PRO A 101 1.70 -15.76 0.05
N LEU A 102 1.82 -14.57 0.65
CA LEU A 102 2.77 -14.30 1.73
C LEU A 102 2.36 -15.00 3.04
N ARG A 103 1.07 -15.12 3.30
CA ARG A 103 0.57 -15.70 4.54
C ARG A 103 0.72 -17.22 4.57
N THR A 104 0.97 -17.74 5.77
CA THR A 104 1.02 -19.19 5.99
C THR A 104 -0.32 -19.86 5.68
N ARG A 105 -0.27 -21.17 5.37
CA ARG A 105 -1.45 -21.98 5.12
C ARG A 105 -2.56 -21.78 6.16
N ASN A 106 -2.24 -21.87 7.44
CA ASN A 106 -3.22 -21.77 8.52
C ASN A 106 -3.86 -20.38 8.59
N ALA A 107 -3.09 -19.33 8.42
CA ALA A 107 -3.60 -17.96 8.43
C ALA A 107 -4.58 -17.70 7.28
N LEU A 108 -4.30 -18.25 6.08
CA LEU A 108 -5.19 -18.13 4.93
C LEU A 108 -6.48 -18.97 5.13
N PHE A 109 -6.35 -20.20 5.64
CA PHE A 109 -7.48 -21.12 5.76
C PHE A 109 -8.49 -20.69 6.82
N ASN A 110 -8.04 -19.98 7.86
CA ASN A 110 -8.92 -19.39 8.86
C ASN A 110 -9.80 -18.26 8.28
N GLY A 111 -9.30 -17.54 7.26
CA GLY A 111 -10.02 -16.44 6.63
C GLY A 111 -10.72 -16.78 5.32
N VAL A 112 -10.44 -17.96 4.74
CA VAL A 112 -10.92 -18.32 3.39
C VAL A 112 -11.51 -19.72 3.39
N PRO A 113 -12.84 -19.85 3.49
CA PRO A 113 -13.52 -21.14 3.46
C PRO A 113 -13.21 -21.95 2.21
N GLY A 114 -13.10 -23.27 2.35
CA GLY A 114 -12.90 -24.21 1.23
C GLY A 114 -11.45 -24.44 0.81
N LEU A 115 -10.49 -23.59 1.21
CA LEU A 115 -9.08 -23.81 0.90
C LEU A 115 -8.50 -25.05 1.63
N ALA A 116 -8.97 -25.33 2.84
CA ALA A 116 -8.50 -26.47 3.62
C ALA A 116 -8.83 -27.81 2.96
N GLU A 117 -9.99 -27.93 2.34
CA GLU A 117 -10.42 -29.13 1.63
C GLU A 117 -9.62 -29.33 0.34
N ARG A 118 -9.33 -28.23 -0.35
CA ARG A 118 -8.59 -28.25 -1.62
C ARG A 118 -7.09 -28.51 -1.45
N TYR A 119 -6.51 -28.04 -0.33
CA TYR A 119 -5.09 -28.17 -0.01
C TYR A 119 -4.91 -28.79 1.39
N PRO A 120 -5.16 -30.10 1.56
CA PRO A 120 -5.23 -30.73 2.88
C PRO A 120 -3.88 -30.82 3.61
N SER A 121 -2.76 -30.74 2.89
CA SER A 121 -1.42 -30.82 3.48
C SER A 121 -0.59 -29.55 3.25
N TYR A 122 0.45 -29.36 4.07
CA TYR A 122 1.43 -28.29 3.86
C TYR A 122 2.17 -28.43 2.53
N GLU A 123 2.46 -29.67 2.13
CA GLU A 123 3.13 -29.95 0.85
C GLU A 123 2.28 -29.52 -0.35
N SER A 124 0.97 -29.84 -0.32
CA SER A 124 0.05 -29.42 -1.38
C SER A 124 -0.07 -27.89 -1.46
N PHE A 125 -0.06 -27.21 -0.31
CA PHE A 125 -0.13 -25.75 -0.27
C PHE A 125 1.18 -25.06 -0.65
N ALA A 126 2.35 -25.62 -0.35
CA ALA A 126 3.64 -25.03 -0.66
C ALA A 126 3.88 -24.80 -2.16
N ARG A 127 3.10 -25.45 -3.02
CA ARG A 127 3.17 -25.30 -4.48
C ARG A 127 2.11 -24.34 -5.05
N VAL A 128 1.30 -23.74 -4.19
CA VAL A 128 0.19 -22.85 -4.58
C VAL A 128 0.74 -21.46 -4.89
N ASP A 129 0.85 -21.15 -6.16
CA ASP A 129 1.12 -19.81 -6.64
C ASP A 129 -0.17 -18.96 -6.77
N LYS A 130 -0.01 -17.71 -7.16
CA LYS A 130 -1.13 -16.77 -7.36
C LYS A 130 -2.19 -17.34 -8.30
N ASP A 131 -1.80 -18.00 -9.39
CA ASP A 131 -2.75 -18.45 -10.41
C ASP A 131 -3.54 -19.68 -9.93
N ALA A 132 -2.88 -20.60 -9.24
CA ALA A 132 -3.55 -21.72 -8.57
C ALA A 132 -4.51 -21.22 -7.47
N LEU A 133 -4.12 -20.19 -6.72
CA LEU A 133 -4.98 -19.59 -5.70
C LEU A 133 -6.21 -18.91 -6.33
N ILE A 134 -6.03 -18.18 -7.41
CA ILE A 134 -7.11 -17.53 -8.15
C ILE A 134 -8.11 -18.55 -8.71
N GLN A 135 -7.62 -19.68 -9.22
CA GLN A 135 -8.49 -20.78 -9.69
C GLN A 135 -9.22 -21.46 -8.54
N ALA A 136 -8.59 -21.53 -7.36
CA ALA A 136 -9.20 -22.16 -6.18
C ALA A 136 -10.30 -21.29 -5.57
N LEU A 137 -10.23 -19.98 -5.74
CA LEU A 137 -11.12 -19.00 -5.12
C LEU A 137 -11.99 -18.31 -6.19
N PRO A 138 -13.29 -18.64 -6.28
CA PRO A 138 -14.21 -17.98 -7.22
C PRO A 138 -14.59 -16.58 -6.75
N MET A 139 -13.60 -15.69 -6.61
CA MET A 139 -13.80 -14.31 -6.16
C MET A 139 -14.48 -13.47 -7.23
N LYS A 140 -15.52 -12.72 -6.82
CA LYS A 140 -16.14 -11.64 -7.59
C LYS A 140 -15.39 -10.33 -7.35
N ASN A 141 -15.42 -9.40 -8.32
CA ASN A 141 -14.76 -8.08 -8.25
C ASN A 141 -13.27 -8.17 -7.88
N ARG A 142 -12.60 -9.17 -8.40
CA ARG A 142 -11.20 -9.44 -8.11
C ARG A 142 -10.29 -8.36 -8.66
N GLN A 143 -9.36 -7.88 -7.81
CA GLN A 143 -8.33 -6.93 -8.17
C GLN A 143 -6.99 -7.36 -7.57
N ILE A 144 -5.88 -6.90 -8.17
CA ILE A 144 -4.55 -6.96 -7.57
C ILE A 144 -4.05 -5.52 -7.44
N LEU A 145 -4.01 -5.05 -6.20
CA LEU A 145 -3.44 -3.76 -5.87
C LEU A 145 -1.92 -3.92 -5.79
N ARG A 146 -1.19 -2.98 -6.37
CA ARG A 146 0.28 -2.98 -6.38
C ARG A 146 0.80 -1.75 -5.68
N VAL A 147 1.98 -1.87 -5.08
CA VAL A 147 2.74 -0.74 -4.54
C VAL A 147 3.93 -0.46 -5.46
N HIS A 148 4.28 0.82 -5.59
CA HIS A 148 5.40 1.28 -6.41
C HIS A 148 6.57 1.72 -5.54
N THR A 149 6.31 2.08 -4.28
CA THR A 149 7.34 2.43 -3.31
C THR A 149 6.97 1.97 -1.90
N LEU A 150 7.99 1.62 -1.12
CA LEU A 150 7.91 1.41 0.33
C LEU A 150 8.65 2.51 1.10
N ASP A 151 9.25 3.46 0.39
CA ASP A 151 10.06 4.49 0.98
C ASP A 151 9.20 5.53 1.71
N THR A 152 9.64 5.90 2.90
CA THR A 152 9.23 7.13 3.57
C THR A 152 9.90 8.30 2.87
N GLY A 153 9.17 9.39 2.63
CA GLY A 153 9.69 10.52 1.87
C GLY A 153 8.89 11.79 2.02
N LEU A 154 9.39 12.82 1.39
CA LEU A 154 8.75 14.12 1.28
C LEU A 154 8.00 14.22 -0.05
N LEU A 155 6.84 14.80 -0.02
CA LEU A 155 6.11 15.32 -1.17
C LEU A 155 6.34 16.83 -1.18
N ILE A 156 7.19 17.30 -2.06
CA ILE A 156 7.49 18.71 -2.24
C ILE A 156 6.42 19.32 -3.13
N ASN A 157 5.75 20.34 -2.64
CA ASN A 157 4.76 21.12 -3.35
C ASN A 157 5.46 22.13 -4.27
N ASP A 158 4.96 22.35 -5.47
CA ASP A 158 5.49 23.34 -6.42
C ASP A 158 4.78 24.71 -6.38
N GLY A 159 3.85 24.88 -5.40
CA GLY A 159 2.99 26.05 -5.30
C GLY A 159 1.82 26.10 -6.28
N GLU A 160 1.78 25.21 -7.26
CA GLU A 160 0.68 25.07 -8.22
C GLU A 160 -0.23 23.86 -7.89
N GLY A 161 0.06 23.16 -6.77
CA GLY A 161 -0.69 22.03 -6.28
C GLY A 161 -0.26 20.67 -6.83
N HIS A 162 0.92 20.60 -7.44
CA HIS A 162 1.56 19.34 -7.81
C HIS A 162 2.62 18.96 -6.78
N PHE A 163 2.75 17.67 -6.55
CA PHE A 163 3.70 17.15 -5.57
C PHE A 163 4.76 16.27 -6.23
N MET A 164 6.02 16.50 -5.87
CA MET A 164 7.15 15.68 -6.27
C MET A 164 7.63 14.83 -5.10
N PHE A 165 7.63 13.52 -5.24
CA PHE A 165 8.12 12.61 -4.20
C PHE A 165 9.65 12.56 -4.16
N ARG A 166 10.22 12.81 -2.97
CA ARG A 166 11.65 12.69 -2.66
C ARG A 166 11.82 11.71 -1.49
N PRO A 167 12.35 10.49 -1.73
CA PRO A 167 12.61 9.55 -0.65
C PRO A 167 13.63 10.12 0.35
N LEU A 168 13.42 9.87 1.63
CA LEU A 168 14.39 10.18 2.66
C LEU A 168 15.65 9.29 2.50
N PRO A 169 16.80 9.69 3.10
CA PRO A 169 18.05 8.93 3.03
C PRO A 169 17.89 7.48 3.53
N PRO A 170 18.76 6.53 3.10
CA PRO A 170 18.66 5.12 3.44
C PRO A 170 18.49 4.79 4.94
N PRO A 171 19.10 5.51 5.91
CA PRO A 171 18.86 5.24 7.32
C PRO A 171 17.40 5.40 7.74
N ALA A 172 16.64 6.30 7.10
CA ALA A 172 15.21 6.49 7.34
C ALA A 172 14.32 5.43 6.68
N GLN A 173 14.90 4.45 5.97
CA GLN A 173 14.17 3.37 5.32
C GLN A 173 14.30 2.02 6.06
N LEU A 174 14.98 2.01 7.23
CA LEU A 174 15.32 0.77 7.93
C LEU A 174 14.18 0.22 8.79
N ALA A 175 13.12 0.98 9.00
CA ALA A 175 11.99 0.58 9.84
C ALA A 175 10.67 1.16 9.31
N PRO A 176 9.53 0.53 9.60
CA PRO A 176 8.24 1.13 9.35
C PRO A 176 8.01 2.32 10.30
N TYR A 177 7.57 3.44 9.77
CA TYR A 177 7.14 4.59 10.55
C TYR A 177 5.61 4.68 10.54
N LEU A 178 5.01 4.68 11.71
CA LEU A 178 3.55 4.76 11.86
C LEU A 178 3.04 6.22 11.91
N GLY A 179 3.94 7.16 12.09
CA GLY A 179 3.67 8.59 12.09
C GLY A 179 4.95 9.40 12.13
N ALA A 180 4.87 10.67 11.78
CA ALA A 180 5.94 11.63 11.84
C ALA A 180 5.38 13.04 12.03
N LEU A 181 6.22 13.97 12.43
CA LEU A 181 5.88 15.39 12.62
C LEU A 181 6.96 16.24 11.99
N ILE A 182 6.54 17.26 11.22
CA ILE A 182 7.38 18.38 10.84
C ILE A 182 7.12 19.50 11.86
N GLN A 183 8.16 20.07 12.42
CA GLN A 183 8.07 21.15 13.40
C GLN A 183 9.27 22.09 13.26
N ASP A 184 9.01 23.38 13.22
CA ASP A 184 10.03 24.39 13.38
C ASP A 184 10.55 24.41 14.82
N VAL A 185 11.87 24.57 15.00
CA VAL A 185 12.58 24.61 16.28
C VAL A 185 13.34 25.92 16.44
#